data_4fa7c7e73839031deb4a1f61198b0326
#
_entry.id   4fa7c7e73839031deb4a1f61198b0326
#
_cell.length_a   1.000
_cell.length_b   1.000
_cell.length_c   1.000
_cell.angle_alpha   90.00
_cell.angle_beta   90.00
_cell.angle_gamma   90.00
#
_symmetry.space_group_name_H-M   'P 1'
#
loop_
_entity.id
_entity.type
_entity.pdbx_description
1 polymer ?
#
loop_
_entity_poly.entity_id
_entity_poly.type
_entity_poly.pdbx_seq_one_letter_code
_entity_poly.pdbx_strand_id
1 'polypeptide(L)'
;MIPDSPPTEISITPLIQGSEFSDWKSLNDTIMGGSSLANCRSSEKGLFLEGNLVEEGGGFVSCRSPIFDKPFDLSKYSGLILDVEGEGRTLKFAIACEKKPLSLSNLLKGDIRWVASIPTKKNGVSRIKIPFKDLEPARRAKPVRLPLSFDPTCINRFQLLHSKFGQPGKMNSGFFAGPIKVLIKSIS
;
A
#
# COMPACT_ATOMS: atom_id res chain seq x y z
N MET A 1 35.67 28.37 15.87
CA MET A 1 34.97 27.07 16.03
C MET A 1 33.48 27.34 15.93
N ILE A 2 32.86 26.89 14.86
CA ILE A 2 31.40 26.91 14.70
C ILE A 2 30.90 25.67 15.42
N PRO A 3 29.97 25.75 16.40
CA PRO A 3 29.41 24.56 17.02
C PRO A 3 28.56 23.84 15.96
N ASP A 4 28.89 22.58 15.69
CA ASP A 4 28.05 21.67 14.93
C ASP A 4 26.70 21.57 15.68
N SER A 5 25.68 22.21 15.13
CA SER A 5 24.32 21.96 15.56
C SER A 5 23.98 20.53 15.19
N PRO A 6 23.45 19.71 16.12
CA PRO A 6 23.01 18.37 15.77
C PRO A 6 21.94 18.46 14.67
N PRO A 7 21.92 17.50 13.73
CA PRO A 7 20.89 17.49 12.68
C PRO A 7 19.53 17.55 13.34
N THR A 8 18.73 18.52 12.94
CA THR A 8 17.34 18.65 13.40
C THR A 8 16.63 17.35 13.03
N GLU A 9 16.29 16.52 14.00
CA GLU A 9 15.42 15.37 13.79
C GLU A 9 14.12 15.89 13.16
N ILE A 10 13.91 15.53 11.89
CA ILE A 10 12.64 15.83 11.22
C ILE A 10 11.59 14.99 11.95
N SER A 11 10.76 15.63 12.74
CA SER A 11 9.63 14.99 13.40
C SER A 11 8.66 14.52 12.32
N ILE A 12 8.59 13.20 12.11
CA ILE A 12 7.66 12.57 11.17
C ILE A 12 6.36 12.35 11.94
N THR A 13 5.30 13.05 11.54
CA THR A 13 3.97 12.86 12.11
C THR A 13 3.23 11.80 11.31
N PRO A 14 2.78 10.69 11.95
CA PRO A 14 1.99 9.68 11.26
C PRO A 14 0.67 10.25 10.72
N LEU A 15 0.29 9.83 9.52
CA LEU A 15 -1.05 10.05 8.95
C LEU A 15 -2.05 9.07 9.55
N ILE A 16 -1.64 7.80 9.71
CA ILE A 16 -2.45 6.70 10.23
C ILE A 16 -1.56 5.80 11.07
N GLN A 17 -1.98 5.49 12.30
CA GLN A 17 -1.29 4.60 13.21
C GLN A 17 -2.25 3.93 14.22
N GLY A 18 -1.82 2.83 14.83
CA GLY A 18 -2.57 2.19 15.93
C GLY A 18 -4.02 1.90 15.57
N SER A 19 -4.94 2.32 16.44
CA SER A 19 -6.37 2.11 16.28
C SER A 19 -7.02 2.90 15.12
N GLU A 20 -6.33 3.85 14.52
CA GLU A 20 -6.82 4.59 13.35
C GLU A 20 -6.99 3.69 12.10
N PHE A 21 -6.45 2.46 12.14
CA PHE A 21 -6.70 1.45 11.12
C PHE A 21 -8.04 0.69 11.30
N SER A 22 -8.92 1.08 12.20
CA SER A 22 -10.09 0.30 12.64
C SER A 22 -11.06 -0.10 11.52
N ASP A 23 -11.23 0.74 10.51
CA ASP A 23 -12.22 0.52 9.45
C ASP A 23 -11.65 -0.14 8.17
N TRP A 24 -10.41 -0.59 8.24
CA TRP A 24 -9.81 -1.31 7.12
C TRP A 24 -10.40 -2.73 7.01
N LYS A 25 -10.65 -3.17 5.78
CA LYS A 25 -11.29 -4.45 5.48
C LYS A 25 -10.43 -5.32 4.60
N SER A 26 -10.53 -6.63 4.79
CA SER A 26 -9.88 -7.61 3.92
C SER A 26 -10.53 -7.65 2.55
N LEU A 27 -9.69 -7.84 1.52
CA LEU A 27 -10.09 -8.15 0.17
C LEU A 27 -9.10 -9.18 -0.38
N ASN A 28 -9.56 -10.41 -0.55
CA ASN A 28 -8.75 -11.54 -0.93
C ASN A 28 -9.12 -12.05 -2.33
N ASP A 29 -8.33 -12.99 -2.85
CA ASP A 29 -8.53 -13.60 -4.16
C ASP A 29 -9.82 -14.41 -4.30
N THR A 30 -10.54 -14.65 -3.21
CA THR A 30 -11.87 -15.29 -3.23
C THR A 30 -12.87 -14.58 -4.13
N ILE A 31 -12.70 -13.26 -4.36
CA ILE A 31 -13.51 -12.51 -5.34
C ILE A 31 -13.27 -12.96 -6.80
N MET A 32 -12.20 -13.70 -7.06
CA MET A 32 -11.80 -14.23 -8.38
C MET A 32 -11.88 -15.76 -8.43
N GLY A 33 -12.44 -16.42 -7.41
CA GLY A 33 -12.48 -17.87 -7.30
C GLY A 33 -11.23 -18.50 -6.65
N GLY A 34 -10.34 -17.71 -6.06
CA GLY A 34 -9.21 -18.19 -5.26
C GLY A 34 -9.63 -18.70 -3.88
N SER A 35 -8.69 -19.25 -3.14
CA SER A 35 -8.89 -19.91 -1.85
C SER A 35 -8.13 -19.28 -0.69
N SER A 36 -7.46 -18.16 -0.90
CA SER A 36 -6.74 -17.46 0.17
C SER A 36 -7.72 -16.86 1.18
N LEU A 37 -7.41 -17.01 2.47
CA LEU A 37 -8.20 -16.46 3.57
C LEU A 37 -7.31 -15.65 4.49
N ALA A 38 -7.52 -14.36 4.54
CA ALA A 38 -6.85 -13.46 5.47
C ALA A 38 -7.80 -12.38 5.97
N ASN A 39 -7.55 -11.94 7.20
CA ASN A 39 -8.33 -10.92 7.89
C ASN A 39 -7.46 -9.71 8.20
N CYS A 40 -8.08 -8.55 8.22
CA CYS A 40 -7.50 -7.31 8.71
C CYS A 40 -7.98 -7.05 10.13
N ARG A 41 -7.06 -6.84 11.04
CA ARG A 41 -7.35 -6.55 12.44
C ARG A 41 -6.52 -5.37 12.92
N SER A 42 -7.18 -4.31 13.34
CA SER A 42 -6.51 -3.18 13.97
C SER A 42 -6.21 -3.44 15.45
N SER A 43 -5.15 -2.85 15.94
CA SER A 43 -4.76 -2.83 17.35
C SER A 43 -3.96 -1.57 17.65
N GLU A 44 -3.60 -1.36 18.92
CA GLU A 44 -2.68 -0.28 19.31
C GLU A 44 -1.31 -0.38 18.61
N LYS A 45 -0.92 -1.57 18.16
CA LYS A 45 0.34 -1.80 17.43
C LYS A 45 0.26 -1.42 15.96
N GLY A 46 -0.94 -1.31 15.39
CA GLY A 46 -1.19 -1.06 13.99
C GLY A 46 -2.19 -2.03 13.37
N LEU A 47 -2.08 -2.25 12.07
CA LEU A 47 -2.94 -3.12 11.27
C LEU A 47 -2.27 -4.46 10.98
N PHE A 48 -2.88 -5.53 11.43
CA PHE A 48 -2.47 -6.90 11.07
C PHE A 48 -3.22 -7.39 9.84
N LEU A 49 -2.48 -8.00 8.92
CA LEU A 49 -2.98 -8.85 7.85
C LEU A 49 -2.53 -10.28 8.16
N GLU A 50 -3.45 -11.11 8.59
CA GLU A 50 -3.17 -12.46 9.09
C GLU A 50 -4.05 -13.49 8.41
N GLY A 51 -3.49 -14.62 8.04
CA GLY A 51 -4.25 -15.73 7.47
C GLY A 51 -3.41 -16.73 6.73
N ASN A 52 -3.97 -17.29 5.66
CA ASN A 52 -3.31 -18.27 4.81
C ASN A 52 -3.48 -17.90 3.33
N LEU A 53 -2.36 -17.84 2.63
CA LEU A 53 -2.28 -17.48 1.23
C LEU A 53 -2.13 -18.75 0.37
N VAL A 54 -3.04 -18.92 -0.58
CA VAL A 54 -3.04 -20.02 -1.55
C VAL A 54 -2.74 -19.45 -2.93
N GLU A 55 -1.71 -19.99 -3.58
CA GLU A 55 -1.27 -19.49 -4.90
C GLU A 55 -2.22 -19.88 -6.03
N GLU A 56 -2.77 -21.10 -5.97
CA GLU A 56 -3.64 -21.65 -7.00
C GLU A 56 -4.98 -20.91 -7.08
N GLY A 57 -5.39 -20.56 -8.28
CA GLY A 57 -6.68 -19.90 -8.53
C GLY A 57 -6.74 -18.40 -8.24
N GLY A 58 -5.65 -17.82 -7.71
CA GLY A 58 -5.63 -16.40 -7.36
C GLY A 58 -4.25 -15.95 -6.91
N GLY A 59 -3.95 -16.06 -5.62
CA GLY A 59 -2.66 -15.76 -5.01
C GLY A 59 -2.53 -14.33 -4.54
N PHE A 60 -3.55 -13.77 -3.87
CA PHE A 60 -3.41 -12.53 -3.14
C PHE A 60 -4.31 -12.41 -1.91
N VAL A 61 -3.82 -11.67 -0.93
CA VAL A 61 -4.55 -11.20 0.24
C VAL A 61 -4.26 -9.72 0.46
N SER A 62 -5.21 -8.98 0.98
CA SER A 62 -5.04 -7.55 1.19
C SER A 62 -5.88 -6.97 2.31
N CYS A 63 -5.43 -5.83 2.82
CA CYS A 63 -6.20 -4.89 3.63
C CYS A 63 -6.41 -3.59 2.86
N ARG A 64 -7.64 -3.12 2.84
CA ARG A 64 -8.03 -1.91 2.14
C ARG A 64 -8.72 -0.94 3.11
N SER A 65 -8.29 0.32 3.10
CA SER A 65 -8.96 1.37 3.86
C SER A 65 -10.37 1.63 3.33
N PRO A 66 -11.26 2.24 4.11
CA PRO A 66 -12.43 2.88 3.54
C PRO A 66 -12.02 3.97 2.55
N ILE A 67 -12.96 4.49 1.77
CA ILE A 67 -12.75 5.77 1.10
C ILE A 67 -12.75 6.83 2.19
N PHE A 68 -11.70 7.64 2.27
CA PHE A 68 -11.62 8.69 3.28
C PHE A 68 -12.67 9.76 3.00
N ASP A 69 -13.42 10.15 4.03
CA ASP A 69 -14.44 11.21 3.93
C ASP A 69 -13.82 12.53 3.47
N LYS A 70 -12.61 12.79 3.91
CA LYS A 70 -11.79 13.91 3.45
C LYS A 70 -10.50 13.36 2.86
N PRO A 71 -10.29 13.51 1.54
CA PRO A 71 -9.05 13.11 0.90
C PRO A 71 -7.83 13.80 1.53
N PHE A 72 -6.70 13.09 1.57
CA PHE A 72 -5.43 13.70 1.97
C PHE A 72 -4.87 14.54 0.84
N ASP A 73 -4.49 15.77 1.17
CA ASP A 73 -3.65 16.62 0.33
C ASP A 73 -2.20 16.54 0.82
N LEU A 74 -1.41 15.79 0.09
CA LEU A 74 0.01 15.59 0.36
C LEU A 74 0.92 16.32 -0.64
N SER A 75 0.43 17.35 -1.30
CA SER A 75 1.15 18.13 -2.31
C SER A 75 2.44 18.79 -1.79
N LYS A 76 2.54 19.00 -0.49
CA LYS A 76 3.75 19.55 0.17
C LYS A 76 4.84 18.50 0.45
N TYR A 77 4.56 17.22 0.19
CA TYR A 77 5.45 16.11 0.46
C TYR A 77 5.87 15.41 -0.83
N SER A 78 7.00 14.73 -0.80
CA SER A 78 7.52 13.99 -1.95
C SER A 78 7.21 12.49 -1.94
N GLY A 79 6.60 11.98 -0.87
CA GLY A 79 6.29 10.56 -0.71
C GLY A 79 5.73 10.22 0.66
N LEU A 80 5.57 8.93 0.89
CA LEU A 80 5.14 8.33 2.15
C LEU A 80 6.27 7.53 2.79
N ILE A 81 6.16 7.31 4.09
CA ILE A 81 6.98 6.37 4.85
C ILE A 81 6.06 5.35 5.51
N LEU A 82 6.35 4.07 5.29
CA LEU A 82 5.68 2.96 5.94
C LEU A 82 6.61 2.25 6.90
N ASP A 83 6.16 2.02 8.13
CA ASP A 83 6.80 1.12 9.08
C ASP A 83 6.05 -0.21 9.08
N VAL A 84 6.69 -1.28 8.60
CA VAL A 84 6.06 -2.58 8.31
C VAL A 84 6.93 -3.74 8.80
N GLU A 85 6.30 -4.74 9.41
CA GLU A 85 6.87 -6.06 9.63
C GLU A 85 6.23 -7.03 8.63
N GLY A 86 7.01 -7.53 7.67
CA GLY A 86 6.50 -8.27 6.52
C GLY A 86 7.08 -9.67 6.34
N GLU A 87 7.84 -10.19 7.31
CA GLU A 87 8.42 -11.55 7.31
C GLU A 87 9.28 -11.88 6.07
N GLY A 88 9.94 -10.88 5.50
CA GLY A 88 10.78 -11.04 4.30
C GLY A 88 10.00 -11.06 3.00
N ARG A 89 8.67 -10.89 3.03
CA ARG A 89 7.86 -10.78 1.82
C ARG A 89 8.05 -9.44 1.14
N THR A 90 7.92 -9.43 -0.17
CA THR A 90 7.73 -8.20 -0.92
C THR A 90 6.23 -7.94 -1.06
N LEU A 91 5.78 -6.89 -0.40
CA LEU A 91 4.38 -6.45 -0.42
C LEU A 91 4.16 -5.44 -1.53
N LYS A 92 2.91 -5.06 -1.76
CA LYS A 92 2.54 -3.90 -2.57
C LYS A 92 1.71 -2.92 -1.74
N PHE A 93 1.95 -1.65 -1.98
CA PHE A 93 1.13 -0.57 -1.46
C PHE A 93 0.48 0.18 -2.62
N ALA A 94 -0.83 0.29 -2.57
CA ALA A 94 -1.61 0.92 -3.62
C ALA A 94 -2.34 2.14 -3.08
N ILE A 95 -2.32 3.21 -3.87
CA ILE A 95 -2.93 4.50 -3.56
C ILE A 95 -4.00 4.80 -4.61
N ALA A 96 -5.21 5.16 -4.16
CA ALA A 96 -6.25 5.70 -5.01
C ALA A 96 -6.39 7.20 -4.81
N CYS A 97 -6.64 7.90 -5.92
CA CYS A 97 -6.90 9.32 -5.93
C CYS A 97 -8.28 9.58 -6.52
N GLU A 98 -9.04 10.47 -5.88
CA GLU A 98 -10.27 10.99 -6.45
C GLU A 98 -9.91 11.97 -7.56
N LYS A 99 -10.32 11.70 -8.78
CA LYS A 99 -10.10 12.61 -9.91
C LYS A 99 -11.36 13.36 -10.27
N LYS A 100 -11.20 14.64 -10.59
CA LYS A 100 -12.26 15.51 -11.12
C LYS A 100 -12.73 15.02 -12.50
N PRO A 101 -14.03 15.23 -12.85
CA PRO A 101 -14.70 14.62 -14.02
C PRO A 101 -14.13 14.95 -15.39
N LEU A 102 -13.20 15.86 -15.55
CA LEU A 102 -12.63 16.30 -16.83
C LEU A 102 -11.26 15.70 -17.17
N SER A 103 -10.79 14.69 -16.43
CA SER A 103 -9.48 14.09 -16.71
C SER A 103 -9.58 12.92 -17.69
N LEU A 104 -8.51 12.67 -18.46
CA LEU A 104 -8.34 11.50 -19.33
C LEU A 104 -8.63 10.17 -18.64
N SER A 105 -8.57 10.14 -17.28
CA SER A 105 -8.91 8.95 -16.48
C SER A 105 -10.38 8.56 -16.56
N ASN A 106 -11.28 9.46 -16.97
CA ASN A 106 -12.69 9.14 -17.21
C ASN A 106 -12.89 8.31 -18.48
N LEU A 107 -11.94 8.33 -19.39
CA LEU A 107 -11.93 7.45 -20.58
C LEU A 107 -11.53 6.02 -20.21
N LEU A 108 -10.85 5.84 -19.08
CA LEU A 108 -10.48 4.55 -18.54
C LEU A 108 -11.57 4.08 -17.57
N LYS A 109 -12.54 3.32 -18.07
CA LYS A 109 -13.55 2.68 -17.21
C LYS A 109 -12.86 1.80 -16.16
N GLY A 110 -12.86 2.22 -14.91
CA GLY A 110 -12.34 1.49 -13.76
C GLY A 110 -11.26 2.26 -13.00
N ASP A 111 -11.06 1.83 -11.76
CA ASP A 111 -10.18 2.48 -10.79
C ASP A 111 -8.72 2.28 -11.14
N ILE A 112 -8.00 3.37 -11.35
CA ILE A 112 -6.55 3.36 -11.38
C ILE A 112 -6.02 3.33 -9.96
N ARG A 113 -5.04 2.46 -9.72
CA ARG A 113 -4.25 2.42 -8.49
C ARG A 113 -2.81 2.79 -8.81
N TRP A 114 -2.23 3.56 -7.94
CA TRP A 114 -0.82 3.93 -7.98
C TRP A 114 -0.07 3.01 -7.04
N VAL A 115 0.84 2.20 -7.57
CA VAL A 115 1.39 1.04 -6.89
C VAL A 115 2.88 1.21 -6.65
N ALA A 116 3.32 0.87 -5.43
CA ALA A 116 4.71 0.71 -5.06
C ALA A 116 4.99 -0.71 -4.56
N SER A 117 6.18 -1.22 -4.85
CA SER A 117 6.70 -2.46 -4.30
C SER A 117 7.37 -2.19 -2.95
N ILE A 118 7.10 -3.04 -1.97
CA ILE A 118 7.57 -2.90 -0.59
C ILE A 118 8.31 -4.16 -0.17
N PRO A 119 9.63 -4.24 -0.41
CA PRO A 119 10.45 -5.33 0.11
C PRO A 119 10.62 -5.18 1.62
N THR A 120 10.40 -6.25 2.37
CA THR A 120 10.51 -6.24 3.83
C THR A 120 11.66 -7.13 4.32
N LYS A 121 12.15 -6.83 5.52
CA LYS A 121 13.11 -7.67 6.23
C LYS A 121 12.43 -8.94 6.72
N LYS A 122 13.20 -10.01 6.85
CA LYS A 122 12.71 -11.27 7.44
C LYS A 122 12.26 -11.08 8.89
N ASN A 123 12.99 -10.29 9.65
CA ASN A 123 12.71 -10.01 11.06
C ASN A 123 12.72 -8.51 11.31
N GLY A 124 11.83 -8.07 12.20
CA GLY A 124 11.75 -6.68 12.65
C GLY A 124 11.09 -5.74 11.65
N VAL A 125 11.10 -4.47 12.01
CA VAL A 125 10.44 -3.39 11.27
C VAL A 125 11.29 -2.96 10.08
N SER A 126 10.65 -2.88 8.91
CA SER A 126 11.19 -2.21 7.74
C SER A 126 10.60 -0.83 7.63
N ARG A 127 11.44 0.21 7.64
CA ARG A 127 11.03 1.59 7.35
C ARG A 127 11.24 1.85 5.86
N ILE A 128 10.16 1.98 5.13
CA ILE A 128 10.17 2.02 3.66
C ILE A 128 9.68 3.37 3.19
N LYS A 129 10.51 4.04 2.39
CA LYS A 129 10.15 5.27 1.70
C LYS A 129 9.48 4.94 0.37
N ILE A 130 8.37 5.60 0.08
CA ILE A 130 7.62 5.49 -1.17
C ILE A 130 7.58 6.88 -1.81
N PRO A 131 8.57 7.23 -2.65
CA PRO A 131 8.52 8.49 -3.39
C PRO A 131 7.35 8.49 -4.38
N PHE A 132 6.60 9.57 -4.44
CA PHE A 132 5.46 9.68 -5.37
C PHE A 132 5.85 9.53 -6.84
N LYS A 133 7.07 9.94 -7.18
CA LYS A 133 7.62 9.81 -8.54
C LYS A 133 7.84 8.36 -8.98
N ASP A 134 7.96 7.43 -8.03
CA ASP A 134 8.23 6.01 -8.30
C ASP A 134 6.94 5.17 -8.32
N LEU A 135 5.80 5.78 -8.10
CA LEU A 135 4.50 5.12 -8.18
C LEU A 135 4.14 4.79 -9.64
N GLU A 136 3.70 3.57 -9.88
CA GLU A 136 3.29 3.11 -11.20
C GLU A 136 1.76 2.95 -11.28
N PRO A 137 1.12 3.51 -12.33
CA PRO A 137 -0.32 3.37 -12.49
C PRO A 137 -0.67 1.97 -12.98
N ALA A 138 -1.66 1.35 -12.32
CA ALA A 138 -2.18 0.04 -12.66
C ALA A 138 -3.71 0.03 -12.63
N ARG A 139 -4.29 -0.84 -13.45
CA ARG A 139 -5.70 -1.17 -13.46
C ARG A 139 -5.87 -2.68 -13.44
N ARG A 140 -6.49 -3.21 -12.38
CA ARG A 140 -6.66 -4.67 -12.19
C ARG A 140 -5.34 -5.43 -12.40
N ALA A 141 -4.28 -5.02 -11.71
CA ALA A 141 -2.93 -5.57 -11.79
C ALA A 141 -2.23 -5.46 -13.16
N LYS A 142 -2.83 -4.80 -14.14
CA LYS A 142 -2.22 -4.53 -15.45
C LYS A 142 -1.65 -3.11 -15.51
N PRO A 143 -0.48 -2.91 -16.16
CA PRO A 143 0.09 -1.58 -16.30
C PRO A 143 -0.80 -0.69 -17.17
N VAL A 144 -0.93 0.58 -16.78
CA VAL A 144 -1.57 1.62 -17.60
C VAL A 144 -0.46 2.35 -18.35
N ARG A 145 -0.45 2.20 -19.67
CA ARG A 145 0.60 2.76 -20.55
C ARG A 145 0.28 4.16 -21.10
N LEU A 146 -0.56 4.91 -20.38
CA LEU A 146 -0.85 6.30 -20.70
C LEU A 146 0.07 7.24 -19.92
N PRO A 147 0.37 8.42 -20.44
CA PRO A 147 1.19 9.42 -19.74
C PRO A 147 0.40 10.07 -18.61
N LEU A 148 0.17 9.31 -17.55
CA LEU A 148 -0.52 9.78 -16.34
C LEU A 148 0.50 10.21 -15.30
N SER A 149 0.19 11.28 -14.57
CA SER A 149 0.95 11.72 -13.41
C SER A 149 0.14 11.47 -12.14
N PHE A 150 0.84 11.05 -11.09
CA PHE A 150 0.25 10.92 -9.77
C PHE A 150 -0.10 12.30 -9.22
N ASP A 151 -1.33 12.43 -8.70
CA ASP A 151 -1.81 13.66 -8.08
C ASP A 151 -1.90 13.49 -6.56
N PRO A 152 -0.96 14.06 -5.78
CA PRO A 152 -0.95 13.91 -4.34
C PRO A 152 -2.01 14.76 -3.60
N THR A 153 -2.80 15.58 -4.31
CA THR A 153 -3.77 16.50 -3.68
C THR A 153 -5.07 15.83 -3.27
N CYS A 154 -5.35 14.62 -3.74
CA CYS A 154 -6.66 13.98 -3.61
C CYS A 154 -6.60 12.48 -3.31
N ILE A 155 -5.71 12.10 -2.42
CA ILE A 155 -5.57 10.70 -1.98
C ILE A 155 -6.77 10.30 -1.16
N ASN A 156 -7.57 9.34 -1.63
CA ASN A 156 -8.81 8.95 -0.96
C ASN A 156 -8.85 7.51 -0.45
N ARG A 157 -7.85 6.68 -0.75
CA ARG A 157 -7.78 5.29 -0.27
C ARG A 157 -6.36 4.74 -0.31
N PHE A 158 -6.05 3.91 0.67
CA PHE A 158 -4.86 3.05 0.72
C PHE A 158 -5.23 1.57 0.71
N GLN A 159 -4.33 0.75 0.18
CA GLN A 159 -4.42 -0.70 0.22
C GLN A 159 -3.03 -1.31 0.36
N LEU A 160 -2.87 -2.22 1.32
CA LEU A 160 -1.69 -3.08 1.41
C LEU A 160 -2.06 -4.47 0.91
N LEU A 161 -1.23 -5.06 0.08
CA LEU A 161 -1.46 -6.41 -0.41
C LEU A 161 -0.18 -7.22 -0.55
N HIS A 162 -0.33 -8.55 -0.41
CA HIS A 162 0.66 -9.51 -0.83
C HIS A 162 0.09 -10.36 -1.95
N SER A 163 0.78 -10.42 -3.07
CA SER A 163 0.29 -11.03 -4.30
C SER A 163 1.44 -11.70 -5.06
N LYS A 164 1.13 -12.79 -5.76
CA LYS A 164 2.08 -13.42 -6.71
C LYS A 164 2.45 -12.49 -7.87
N PHE A 165 1.63 -11.48 -8.15
CA PHE A 165 1.94 -10.44 -9.11
C PHE A 165 2.65 -9.28 -8.42
N GLY A 166 3.80 -8.86 -8.95
CA GLY A 166 4.60 -7.76 -8.45
C GLY A 166 4.12 -6.40 -8.94
N GLN A 167 5.07 -5.56 -9.32
CA GLN A 167 4.78 -4.34 -10.07
C GLN A 167 3.94 -4.66 -11.31
N PRO A 168 3.16 -3.71 -11.85
CA PRO A 168 2.27 -3.95 -12.97
C PRO A 168 2.95 -4.69 -14.13
N GLY A 169 2.39 -5.86 -14.50
CA GLY A 169 2.91 -6.71 -15.57
C GLY A 169 4.10 -7.62 -15.21
N LYS A 170 4.50 -7.69 -13.94
CA LYS A 170 5.62 -8.54 -13.46
C LYS A 170 5.16 -9.52 -12.40
N MET A 171 5.91 -10.64 -12.27
CA MET A 171 5.76 -11.56 -11.14
C MET A 171 6.48 -11.01 -9.92
N ASN A 172 5.99 -11.36 -8.73
CA ASN A 172 6.60 -10.98 -7.46
C ASN A 172 7.62 -12.04 -7.01
N SER A 173 8.90 -11.75 -7.15
CA SER A 173 9.98 -12.65 -6.71
C SER A 173 10.03 -12.85 -5.18
N GLY A 174 9.45 -11.94 -4.42
CA GLY A 174 9.31 -12.02 -2.96
C GLY A 174 7.97 -12.59 -2.50
N PHE A 175 7.24 -13.29 -3.39
CA PHE A 175 6.00 -13.98 -3.06
C PHE A 175 6.28 -15.37 -2.49
N PHE A 176 5.58 -15.71 -1.41
CA PHE A 176 5.44 -17.10 -0.98
C PHE A 176 4.08 -17.32 -0.31
N ALA A 177 3.50 -18.48 -0.67
CA ALA A 177 2.21 -18.93 -0.14
C ALA A 177 2.33 -19.44 1.32
N GLY A 178 1.20 -19.83 1.89
CA GLY A 178 1.11 -20.36 3.24
C GLY A 178 0.72 -19.31 4.27
N PRO A 179 1.00 -19.57 5.56
CA PRO A 179 0.66 -18.65 6.63
C PRO A 179 1.30 -17.29 6.44
N ILE A 180 0.54 -16.23 6.66
CA ILE A 180 0.97 -14.84 6.55
C ILE A 180 0.58 -14.06 7.79
N LYS A 181 1.51 -13.27 8.31
CA LYS A 181 1.30 -12.32 9.39
C LYS A 181 2.11 -11.05 9.13
N VAL A 182 1.45 -10.05 8.60
CA VAL A 182 2.03 -8.74 8.31
C VAL A 182 1.46 -7.72 9.27
N LEU A 183 2.30 -6.80 9.75
CA LEU A 183 1.89 -5.69 10.59
C LEU A 183 2.32 -4.38 9.96
N ILE A 184 1.37 -3.52 9.61
CA ILE A 184 1.66 -2.11 9.34
C ILE A 184 1.54 -1.35 10.65
N LYS A 185 2.65 -0.75 11.09
CA LYS A 185 2.69 0.04 12.33
C LYS A 185 2.21 1.46 12.10
N SER A 186 2.62 2.06 11.00
CA SER A 186 2.24 3.43 10.65
C SER A 186 2.40 3.74 9.16
N ILE A 187 1.65 4.71 8.71
CA ILE A 187 1.78 5.41 7.42
C ILE A 187 2.03 6.88 7.77
N SER A 188 3.13 7.44 7.30
CA SER A 188 3.56 8.82 7.60
C SER A 188 3.84 9.59 6.33
#